data_8dbc8d55c07079c8898a4b09ee1aedfc
#
_entry.id   8dbc8d55c07079c8898a4b09ee1aedfc
#
_cell.length_a   1.000
_cell.length_b   1.000
_cell.length_c   1.000
_cell.angle_alpha   90.00
_cell.angle_beta   90.00
_cell.angle_gamma   90.00
#
_symmetry.space_group_name_H-M   'P 1'
#
loop_
_entity.id
_entity.type
_entity.pdbx_description
1 polymer ?
#
loop_
_entity_poly.entity_id
_entity_poly.type
_entity_poly.pdbx_seq_one_letter_code
_entity_poly.pdbx_strand_id
1 'polypeptide(L)'
;LLWFRQENDWYIGKPIMITENDHNVKLYNGDIGLCLAKGKVWFGNREVSTSRIPAHEPAFMMTIHKSQGSEFDHTVMLLPTEPNPVLSRELVFTGVTRAKNQLSVFANEKIWQSAVRNTVKRQSGLGKLLQEKEE
;
A
#
# COMPACT_ATOMS: atom_id res chain seq x y z
N LEU A 1 -12.09 19.28 -3.00
CA LEU A 1 -11.07 18.20 -2.97
C LEU A 1 -9.82 18.64 -3.74
N LEU A 2 -9.13 19.66 -3.25
CA LEU A 2 -7.90 20.18 -3.85
C LEU A 2 -6.85 20.44 -2.75
N TRP A 3 -6.33 19.34 -2.18
CA TRP A 3 -5.26 19.43 -1.19
C TRP A 3 -3.99 18.72 -1.64
N PHE A 4 -3.79 18.49 -2.92
CA PHE A 4 -2.49 18.08 -3.45
C PHE A 4 -1.71 19.32 -3.88
N ARG A 5 -1.12 20.02 -2.90
CA ARG A 5 -0.08 20.99 -3.17
C ARG A 5 1.18 20.25 -3.64
N GLN A 6 1.79 20.82 -4.66
CA GLN A 6 3.03 20.50 -5.36
C GLN A 6 4.00 19.51 -4.65
N GLU A 7 4.54 18.61 -5.43
CA GLU A 7 5.37 17.45 -5.09
C GLU A 7 6.65 17.75 -4.28
N ASN A 8 7.00 18.99 -3.98
CA ASN A 8 8.26 19.36 -3.34
C ASN A 8 8.16 20.14 -2.01
N ASP A 9 6.98 20.34 -1.46
CA ASP A 9 6.86 21.06 -0.19
C ASP A 9 7.00 20.11 1.00
N TRP A 10 8.18 20.14 1.64
CA TRP A 10 8.42 19.49 2.92
C TRP A 10 7.75 20.30 4.04
N TYR A 11 6.86 19.67 4.78
CA TYR A 11 6.22 20.25 5.96
C TYR A 11 6.15 19.23 7.10
N ILE A 12 6.09 19.71 8.33
CA ILE A 12 5.99 18.87 9.53
C ILE A 12 4.68 18.09 9.49
N GLY A 13 4.76 16.80 9.75
CA GLY A 13 3.62 15.88 9.69
C GLY A 13 3.38 15.26 8.31
N LYS A 14 4.20 15.58 7.29
CA LYS A 14 4.10 14.93 5.97
C LYS A 14 4.61 13.49 6.07
N PRO A 15 3.75 12.47 5.88
CA PRO A 15 4.20 11.11 5.71
C PRO A 15 4.66 10.87 4.27
N ILE A 16 5.75 10.14 4.11
CA ILE A 16 6.27 9.73 2.81
C ILE A 16 6.53 8.23 2.77
N MET A 17 6.48 7.65 1.59
CA MET A 17 6.90 6.28 1.33
C MET A 17 7.98 6.30 0.26
N ILE A 18 9.06 5.58 0.52
CA ILE A 18 10.16 5.41 -0.42
C ILE A 18 9.69 4.50 -1.57
N THR A 19 9.99 4.90 -2.81
CA THR A 19 9.59 4.16 -4.01
C THR A 19 10.76 3.47 -4.72
N GLU A 20 12.00 3.81 -4.34
CA GLU A 20 13.20 3.21 -4.91
C GLU A 20 14.22 2.89 -3.81
N ASN A 21 14.94 1.77 -3.98
CA ASN A 21 15.98 1.38 -3.04
C ASN A 21 17.20 2.30 -3.17
N ASP A 22 17.72 2.79 -2.04
CA ASP A 22 18.99 3.48 -1.96
C ASP A 22 19.86 2.84 -0.87
N HIS A 23 20.86 2.08 -1.30
CA HIS A 23 21.78 1.38 -0.41
C HIS A 23 22.72 2.32 0.36
N ASN A 24 23.03 3.50 -0.18
CA ASN A 24 23.92 4.47 0.48
C ASN A 24 23.22 5.12 1.67
N VAL A 25 21.93 5.40 1.52
CA VAL A 25 21.10 5.94 2.59
C VAL A 25 20.45 4.82 3.40
N LYS A 26 20.50 3.57 2.94
CA LYS A 26 19.83 2.38 3.50
C LYS A 26 18.32 2.61 3.67
N LEU A 27 17.71 3.17 2.66
CA LEU A 27 16.26 3.30 2.52
C LEU A 27 15.79 2.39 1.37
N TYR A 28 14.67 1.71 1.60
CA TYR A 28 14.18 0.72 0.67
C TYR A 28 12.74 1.02 0.26
N ASN A 29 12.36 0.53 -0.89
CA ASN A 29 11.00 0.65 -1.40
C ASN A 29 10.01 0.09 -0.36
N GLY A 30 9.03 0.93 0.01
CA GLY A 30 8.04 0.62 1.04
C GLY A 30 8.38 1.18 2.43
N ASP A 31 9.59 1.69 2.68
CA ASP A 31 9.92 2.35 3.94
C ASP A 31 9.07 3.62 4.10
N ILE A 32 8.43 3.75 5.26
CA ILE A 32 7.59 4.90 5.58
C ILE A 32 8.34 5.82 6.54
N GLY A 33 8.40 7.10 6.19
CA GLY A 33 8.97 8.16 7.01
C GLY A 33 7.98 9.27 7.31
N LEU A 34 8.20 9.97 8.41
CA LEU A 34 7.42 11.12 8.84
C LEU A 34 8.32 12.35 8.98
N CYS A 35 7.96 13.44 8.33
CA CYS A 35 8.65 14.71 8.50
C CYS A 35 8.31 15.29 9.86
N LEU A 36 9.24 15.21 10.82
CA LEU A 36 9.07 15.72 12.19
C LEU A 36 9.69 17.11 12.40
N ALA A 37 10.68 17.46 11.58
CA ALA A 37 11.34 18.75 11.65
C ALA A 37 11.64 19.28 10.25
N LYS A 38 11.84 20.60 10.13
CA LYS A 38 12.21 21.20 8.85
C LYS A 38 13.51 20.59 8.34
N GLY A 39 13.45 20.02 7.13
CA GLY A 39 14.59 19.41 6.47
C GLY A 39 14.98 18.00 6.95
N LYS A 40 14.15 17.35 7.80
CA LYS A 40 14.42 16.02 8.33
C LYS A 40 13.18 15.12 8.31
N VAL A 41 13.41 13.85 7.99
CA VAL A 41 12.40 12.80 7.99
C VAL A 41 12.83 11.68 8.91
N TRP A 42 11.93 11.25 9.77
CA TRP A 42 12.10 10.14 10.71
C TRP A 42 11.61 8.81 10.11
N PHE A 43 12.44 7.79 10.12
CA PHE A 43 12.15 6.44 9.65
C PHE A 43 12.19 5.41 10.80
N GLY A 44 11.40 5.65 11.84
CA GLY A 44 11.24 4.71 12.96
C GLY A 44 12.44 4.60 13.92
N ASN A 45 13.66 4.57 13.43
CA ASN A 45 14.87 4.43 14.23
C ASN A 45 15.94 5.51 13.97
N ARG A 46 15.75 6.34 12.95
CA ARG A 46 16.74 7.37 12.55
C ARG A 46 16.12 8.54 11.80
N GLU A 47 16.81 9.66 11.82
CA GLU A 47 16.53 10.82 11.00
C GLU A 47 17.39 10.82 9.73
N VAL A 48 16.78 11.22 8.61
CA VAL A 48 17.47 11.44 7.34
C VAL A 48 17.13 12.83 6.83
N SER A 49 18.15 13.56 6.34
CA SER A 49 17.93 14.88 5.71
C SER A 49 17.07 14.72 4.44
N THR A 50 16.15 15.66 4.23
CA THR A 50 15.31 15.70 3.03
C THR A 50 16.10 15.74 1.73
N SER A 51 17.30 16.35 1.75
CA SER A 51 18.21 16.40 0.60
C SER A 51 18.81 15.04 0.22
N ARG A 52 18.72 14.04 1.11
CA ARG A 52 19.26 12.69 0.91
C ARG A 52 18.15 11.65 0.70
N ILE A 53 16.88 12.06 0.73
CA ILE A 53 15.76 11.17 0.51
C ILE A 53 15.72 10.78 -0.98
N PRO A 54 15.71 9.49 -1.31
CA PRO A 54 15.58 9.03 -2.69
C PRO A 54 14.16 9.29 -3.24
N ALA A 55 13.81 8.71 -4.37
CA ALA A 55 12.48 8.80 -4.94
C ALA A 55 11.42 8.35 -3.93
N HIS A 56 10.41 9.18 -3.75
CA HIS A 56 9.37 8.98 -2.72
C HIS A 56 8.05 9.60 -3.17
N GLU A 57 6.97 9.18 -2.51
CA GLU A 57 5.63 9.74 -2.70
C GLU A 57 4.96 10.04 -1.36
N PRO A 58 3.95 10.92 -1.30
CA PRO A 58 3.15 11.12 -0.09
C PRO A 58 2.44 9.82 0.32
N ALA A 59 2.47 9.49 1.61
CA ALA A 59 1.93 8.25 2.17
C ALA A 59 0.71 8.46 3.07
N PHE A 60 -0.16 9.41 2.75
CA PHE A 60 -1.43 9.61 3.48
C PHE A 60 -2.39 8.44 3.29
N MET A 61 -2.34 7.81 2.14
CA MET A 61 -3.05 6.58 1.80
C MET A 61 -2.24 5.80 0.78
N MET A 62 -2.44 4.51 0.74
CA MET A 62 -1.80 3.62 -0.22
C MET A 62 -2.78 2.57 -0.72
N THR A 63 -2.48 1.96 -1.85
CA THR A 63 -3.27 0.82 -2.33
C THR A 63 -3.00 -0.41 -1.46
N ILE A 64 -3.95 -1.33 -1.41
CA ILE A 64 -3.79 -2.61 -0.71
C ILE A 64 -2.55 -3.37 -1.25
N HIS A 65 -2.30 -3.31 -2.55
CA HIS A 65 -1.10 -3.94 -3.14
C HIS A 65 0.20 -3.34 -2.59
N LYS A 66 0.29 -2.04 -2.46
CA LYS A 66 1.48 -1.37 -1.89
C LYS A 66 1.67 -1.64 -0.40
N SER A 67 0.60 -1.97 0.31
CA SER A 67 0.67 -2.32 1.73
C SER A 67 1.13 -3.77 1.99
N GLN A 68 1.34 -4.58 0.94
CA GLN A 68 1.80 -5.95 1.09
C GLN A 68 3.17 -5.99 1.79
N GLY A 69 3.31 -6.86 2.79
CA GLY A 69 4.51 -6.96 3.63
C GLY A 69 4.54 -5.99 4.80
N SER A 70 3.64 -5.00 4.86
CA SER A 70 3.51 -4.07 5.99
C SER A 70 2.33 -4.46 6.88
N GLU A 71 2.40 -4.10 8.16
CA GLU A 71 1.33 -4.26 9.13
C GLU A 71 1.18 -2.98 9.95
N PHE A 72 -0.04 -2.66 10.35
CA PHE A 72 -0.38 -1.44 11.07
C PHE A 72 -1.23 -1.76 12.29
N ASP A 73 -1.08 -1.01 13.37
CA ASP A 73 -1.91 -1.20 14.57
C ASP A 73 -3.39 -0.98 14.27
N HIS A 74 -3.72 0.05 13.52
CA HIS A 74 -5.06 0.33 13.03
C HIS A 74 -5.01 0.52 11.50
N THR A 75 -5.75 -0.31 10.79
CA THR A 75 -5.94 -0.19 9.34
C THR A 75 -7.31 0.40 9.04
N VAL A 76 -7.35 1.44 8.23
CA VAL A 76 -8.59 2.00 7.67
C VAL A 76 -8.64 1.63 6.20
N MET A 77 -9.60 0.80 5.81
CA MET A 77 -9.78 0.33 4.44
C MET A 77 -10.97 1.01 3.79
N LEU A 78 -10.72 1.65 2.65
CA LEU A 78 -11.74 2.29 1.84
C LEU A 78 -11.96 1.46 0.57
N LEU A 79 -13.18 1.00 0.32
CA LEU A 79 -13.53 0.34 -0.93
C LEU A 79 -14.19 1.33 -1.90
N PRO A 80 -14.09 1.10 -3.22
CA PRO A 80 -14.77 1.94 -4.21
C PRO A 80 -16.27 1.91 -4.01
N THR A 81 -16.97 2.93 -4.50
CA THR A 81 -18.43 3.03 -4.45
C THR A 81 -19.09 2.26 -5.59
N GLU A 82 -18.34 1.94 -6.63
CA GLU A 82 -18.80 1.23 -7.83
C GLU A 82 -18.10 -0.13 -7.98
N PRO A 83 -18.73 -1.09 -8.68
CA PRO A 83 -18.11 -2.37 -8.97
C PRO A 83 -16.78 -2.21 -9.72
N ASN A 84 -15.75 -2.92 -9.25
CA ASN A 84 -14.43 -2.89 -9.86
C ASN A 84 -13.93 -4.33 -10.03
N PRO A 85 -13.50 -4.74 -11.25
CA PRO A 85 -13.01 -6.10 -11.52
C PRO A 85 -11.79 -6.51 -10.67
N VAL A 86 -10.99 -5.53 -10.25
CA VAL A 86 -9.81 -5.76 -9.39
C VAL A 86 -10.22 -6.10 -7.95
N LEU A 87 -11.42 -5.68 -7.53
CA LEU A 87 -11.90 -5.91 -6.18
C LEU A 87 -12.34 -7.37 -6.02
N SER A 88 -11.48 -8.16 -5.41
CA SER A 88 -11.66 -9.59 -5.19
C SER A 88 -11.57 -9.95 -3.71
N ARG A 89 -12.00 -11.15 -3.38
CA ARG A 89 -11.88 -11.71 -2.02
C ARG A 89 -10.42 -11.72 -1.55
N GLU A 90 -9.50 -12.09 -2.43
CA GLU A 90 -8.06 -12.15 -2.15
C GLU A 90 -7.50 -10.76 -1.84
N LEU A 91 -7.95 -9.73 -2.58
CA LEU A 91 -7.53 -8.35 -2.32
C LEU A 91 -8.09 -7.85 -0.99
N VAL A 92 -9.37 -8.09 -0.71
CA VAL A 92 -9.99 -7.75 0.59
C VAL A 92 -9.27 -8.44 1.73
N PHE A 93 -9.00 -9.74 1.60
CA PHE A 93 -8.25 -10.51 2.60
C PHE A 93 -6.86 -9.91 2.85
N THR A 94 -6.15 -9.53 1.78
CA THR A 94 -4.84 -8.86 1.91
C THR A 94 -4.96 -7.57 2.70
N GLY A 95 -5.97 -6.73 2.44
CA GLY A 95 -6.20 -5.48 3.18
C GLY A 95 -6.56 -5.71 4.64
N VAL A 96 -7.44 -6.66 4.93
CA VAL A 96 -7.86 -7.01 6.29
C VAL A 96 -6.68 -7.48 7.13
N THR A 97 -5.82 -8.33 6.56
CA THR A 97 -4.64 -8.87 7.26
C THR A 97 -3.51 -7.86 7.48
N ARG A 98 -3.66 -6.62 7.04
CA ARG A 98 -2.73 -5.53 7.40
C ARG A 98 -2.98 -4.98 8.80
N ALA A 99 -4.14 -5.23 9.38
CA ALA A 99 -4.49 -4.75 10.72
C ALA A 99 -3.98 -5.71 11.80
N LYS A 100 -3.21 -5.19 12.77
CA LYS A 100 -2.78 -5.92 13.96
C LYS A 100 -3.86 -5.91 15.05
N ASN A 101 -4.35 -4.73 15.38
CA ASN A 101 -5.23 -4.53 16.53
C ASN A 101 -6.63 -4.06 16.14
N GLN A 102 -6.75 -3.21 15.14
CA GLN A 102 -8.02 -2.61 14.76
C GLN A 102 -8.16 -2.48 13.25
N LEU A 103 -9.34 -2.82 12.74
CA LEU A 103 -9.74 -2.62 11.35
C LEU A 103 -11.01 -1.78 11.29
N SER A 104 -10.98 -0.72 10.48
CA SER A 104 -12.16 0.04 10.09
C SER A 104 -12.36 -0.09 8.57
N VAL A 105 -13.56 -0.47 8.16
CA VAL A 105 -13.89 -0.63 6.74
C VAL A 105 -14.99 0.34 6.34
N PHE A 106 -14.73 1.15 5.32
CA PHE A 106 -15.71 2.02 4.70
C PHE A 106 -16.05 1.46 3.32
N ALA A 107 -17.24 0.89 3.20
CA ALA A 107 -17.71 0.24 1.99
C ALA A 107 -19.24 0.34 1.89
N ASN A 108 -19.75 0.37 0.66
CA ASN A 108 -21.15 0.08 0.42
C ASN A 108 -21.37 -1.43 0.63
N GLU A 109 -22.47 -1.81 1.28
CA GLU A 109 -22.78 -3.21 1.57
C GLU A 109 -22.80 -4.10 0.32
N LYS A 110 -23.40 -3.63 -0.78
CA LYS A 110 -23.44 -4.36 -2.05
C LYS A 110 -22.04 -4.60 -2.61
N ILE A 111 -21.16 -3.59 -2.53
CA ILE A 111 -19.77 -3.69 -2.99
C ILE A 111 -18.99 -4.67 -2.12
N TRP A 112 -19.16 -4.59 -0.80
CA TRP A 112 -18.54 -5.52 0.13
C TRP A 112 -18.93 -6.97 -0.15
N GLN A 113 -20.23 -7.25 -0.26
CA GLN A 113 -20.72 -8.59 -0.56
C GLN A 113 -20.21 -9.11 -1.91
N SER A 114 -20.18 -8.24 -2.94
CA SER A 114 -19.64 -8.58 -4.25
C SER A 114 -18.14 -8.91 -4.17
N ALA A 115 -17.36 -8.08 -3.47
CA ALA A 115 -15.93 -8.28 -3.30
C ALA A 115 -15.59 -9.61 -2.61
N VAL A 116 -16.31 -9.95 -1.54
CA VAL A 116 -16.09 -11.18 -0.77
C VAL A 116 -16.48 -12.43 -1.59
N ARG A 117 -17.42 -12.32 -2.50
CA ARG A 117 -17.85 -13.42 -3.38
C ARG A 117 -16.99 -13.57 -4.63
N ASN A 118 -16.37 -12.49 -5.09
CA ASN A 118 -15.56 -12.48 -6.30
C ASN A 118 -14.19 -13.13 -6.04
N THR A 119 -13.94 -14.29 -6.61
CA THR A 119 -12.65 -15.00 -6.54
C THR A 119 -11.85 -14.81 -7.80
N VAL A 120 -10.55 -14.59 -7.68
CA VAL A 120 -9.65 -14.48 -8.83
C VAL A 120 -9.48 -15.86 -9.45
N LYS A 121 -9.98 -16.07 -10.67
CA LYS A 121 -9.66 -17.25 -11.48
C LYS A 121 -8.26 -17.06 -12.07
N ARG A 122 -7.24 -17.55 -11.37
CA ARG A 122 -5.88 -17.59 -11.92
C ARG A 122 -5.83 -18.67 -13.00
N GLN A 123 -5.77 -18.28 -14.27
CA GLN A 123 -5.41 -19.20 -15.36
C GLN A 123 -3.89 -19.29 -15.39
N SER A 124 -3.30 -20.22 -14.65
CA SER A 124 -1.88 -20.54 -14.85
C SER A 124 -1.78 -21.50 -16.04
N GLY A 125 -0.92 -21.20 -17.02
CA GLY A 125 -0.61 -22.12 -18.13
C GLY A 125 0.10 -23.40 -17.67
N LEU A 126 0.51 -23.48 -16.40
CA LEU A 126 1.25 -24.61 -15.84
C LEU A 126 0.44 -25.94 -15.90
N GLY A 127 -0.86 -25.88 -15.62
CA GLY A 127 -1.74 -27.06 -15.71
C GLY A 127 -1.81 -27.65 -17.13
N LYS A 128 -1.83 -26.79 -18.17
CA LYS A 128 -1.78 -27.23 -19.56
C LYS A 128 -0.42 -27.84 -19.93
N LEU A 129 0.67 -27.22 -19.51
CA LEU A 129 2.03 -27.70 -19.77
C LEU A 129 2.35 -29.02 -19.06
N LEU A 130 1.72 -29.31 -17.93
CA LEU A 130 1.89 -30.58 -17.22
C LEU A 130 1.08 -31.71 -17.92
N GLN A 131 -0.10 -31.41 -18.45
CA GLN A 131 -0.91 -32.39 -19.20
C GLN A 131 -0.28 -32.77 -20.55
N GLU A 132 0.39 -31.82 -21.25
CA GLU A 132 1.08 -32.10 -22.52
C GLU A 132 2.35 -32.94 -22.37
N LYS A 133 2.86 -33.19 -21.17
CA LYS A 133 4.03 -34.04 -20.89
C LYS A 133 3.69 -35.48 -20.51
N GLU A 134 2.42 -35.81 -20.35
CA GLU A 134 1.97 -37.17 -20.04
C GLU A 134 1.47 -37.96 -21.29
N GLU A 135 1.50 -37.37 -22.47
CA GLU A 135 1.31 -38.04 -23.78
C GLU A 135 2.69 -38.25 -24.44
#